data_39d22758001f6387ce2c2d51791d8c68
#
_entry.id   39d22758001f6387ce2c2d51791d8c68
#
_cell.length_a   1.000
_cell.length_b   1.000
_cell.length_c   1.000
_cell.angle_alpha   90.00
_cell.angle_beta   90.00
_cell.angle_gamma   90.00
#
_symmetry.space_group_name_H-M   'P 1'
#
loop_
_entity.id
_entity.type
_entity.pdbx_description
1 polymer ?
#
loop_
_entity_poly.entity_id
_entity_poly.type
_entity_poly.pdbx_seq_one_letter_code
_entity_poly.pdbx_strand_id
1 'polypeptide(L)'
;IENLLDKVDDLLIGGGMAYTFLKAKGYKIGNSICEDDKIELAKALMDKAEEKGVNLMLPIGSIVGKEFKNDTEYKYVPSDDMPDGWMGMDIGSLTIEKFAKVIKKAKTIIWNGPMGVFEFPNFANGTREIARAVAESNAISIVGGGDSAAAVEQLGYADRITHISTGGGASLEFLEGKVLPGIACLMDKNPRKKIIAANWKMNKTVSEAVEFVEALKPRVSNSENEVVLAVPFVCLPAVKKAVEGSNIKVAAQNMHWEEKGAYTGEISGSMLADLGVEYVIIGHSERRQYFAETNETVNQKIHAAFKYGLKPIVCVGETLCHREEGITEEIVKSQLKTALMGLEKSQIEKLVIAYEPVWAIGTGKTATKEQANEVCAIIRNTIECLYDQETAQAVRIQYGGSITADNFADLFGMPDIDGGLVGGASLKLDDFVKISSYVG
;
A
#
# COMPACT_ATOMS: atom_id res chain seq x y z
N ILE A 1 4.43 18.68 -9.31
CA ILE A 1 5.66 18.59 -10.12
C ILE A 1 6.68 17.67 -9.44
N GLU A 2 6.99 17.87 -8.16
CA GLU A 2 8.05 17.14 -7.46
C GLU A 2 7.94 15.62 -7.64
N ASN A 3 6.77 15.04 -7.41
CA ASN A 3 6.53 13.60 -7.56
C ASN A 3 6.52 13.12 -9.03
N LEU A 4 6.33 14.03 -9.99
CA LEU A 4 6.41 13.70 -11.40
C LEU A 4 7.86 13.54 -11.87
N LEU A 5 8.82 14.25 -11.28
CA LEU A 5 10.25 14.15 -11.62
C LEU A 5 10.83 12.74 -11.39
N ASP A 6 10.15 11.88 -10.64
CA ASP A 6 10.52 10.46 -10.44
C ASP A 6 9.91 9.53 -11.51
N LYS A 7 9.04 10.06 -12.40
CA LYS A 7 8.18 9.23 -13.26
C LYS A 7 8.23 9.61 -14.73
N VAL A 8 8.85 10.75 -15.07
CA VAL A 8 8.83 11.29 -16.44
C VAL A 8 10.24 11.48 -16.99
N ASP A 9 10.39 11.33 -18.30
CA ASP A 9 11.62 11.64 -19.03
C ASP A 9 11.67 13.12 -19.42
N ASP A 10 10.52 13.68 -19.82
CA ASP A 10 10.35 15.06 -20.26
C ASP A 10 9.24 15.75 -19.48
N LEU A 11 9.47 16.96 -18.98
CA LEU A 11 8.49 17.82 -18.33
C LEU A 11 8.38 19.16 -19.07
N LEU A 12 7.26 19.36 -19.74
CA LEU A 12 6.98 20.57 -20.50
C LEU A 12 6.12 21.51 -19.66
N ILE A 13 6.62 22.68 -19.30
CA ILE A 13 5.90 23.67 -18.50
C ILE A 13 5.48 24.82 -19.40
N GLY A 14 4.16 25.02 -19.54
CA GLY A 14 3.53 26.10 -20.29
C GLY A 14 2.52 26.88 -19.43
N GLY A 15 1.76 27.76 -20.09
CA GLY A 15 0.73 28.54 -19.42
C GLY A 15 1.25 29.48 -18.32
N GLY A 16 0.41 29.85 -17.39
CA GLY A 16 0.73 30.78 -16.31
C GLY A 16 1.86 30.32 -15.39
N MET A 17 1.94 29.01 -15.14
CA MET A 17 2.99 28.42 -14.29
C MET A 17 4.40 28.68 -14.83
N ALA A 18 4.57 28.76 -16.15
CA ALA A 18 5.87 28.97 -16.77
C ALA A 18 6.55 30.27 -16.31
N TYR A 19 5.79 31.31 -15.99
CA TYR A 19 6.35 32.61 -15.60
C TYR A 19 6.99 32.58 -14.22
N THR A 20 6.49 31.77 -13.29
CA THR A 20 7.16 31.53 -12.00
C THR A 20 8.54 30.89 -12.19
N PHE A 21 8.65 29.90 -13.10
CA PHE A 21 9.93 29.27 -13.46
C PHE A 21 10.86 30.23 -14.21
N LEU A 22 10.35 31.02 -15.15
CA LEU A 22 11.15 32.02 -15.88
C LEU A 22 11.71 33.07 -14.91
N LYS A 23 10.91 33.54 -13.93
CA LYS A 23 11.36 34.45 -12.89
C LYS A 23 12.42 33.80 -11.99
N ALA A 24 12.26 32.53 -11.64
CA ALA A 24 13.25 31.76 -10.88
C ALA A 24 14.59 31.62 -11.63
N LYS A 25 14.58 31.63 -12.99
CA LYS A 25 15.78 31.73 -13.84
C LYS A 25 16.39 33.13 -13.91
N GLY A 26 15.77 34.12 -13.28
CA GLY A 26 16.22 35.50 -13.29
C GLY A 26 15.72 36.34 -14.48
N TYR A 27 14.76 35.84 -15.28
CA TYR A 27 14.19 36.58 -16.39
C TYR A 27 13.13 37.57 -15.90
N LYS A 28 13.00 38.70 -16.60
CA LYS A 28 11.86 39.59 -16.42
C LYS A 28 10.60 38.93 -16.97
N ILE A 29 9.48 39.09 -16.31
CA ILE A 29 8.20 38.51 -16.70
C ILE A 29 7.10 39.57 -16.94
N GLY A 30 7.45 40.86 -16.89
CA GLY A 30 6.50 41.98 -17.03
C GLY A 30 5.36 41.87 -16.01
N ASN A 31 4.13 42.04 -16.50
CA ASN A 31 2.91 41.90 -15.71
C ASN A 31 2.31 40.49 -15.79
N SER A 32 3.08 39.50 -16.21
CA SER A 32 2.61 38.10 -16.29
C SER A 32 2.27 37.56 -14.90
N ILE A 33 1.33 36.62 -14.87
CA ILE A 33 0.95 35.94 -13.63
C ILE A 33 2.17 35.21 -13.02
N CYS A 34 2.36 35.36 -11.70
CA CYS A 34 3.48 34.75 -10.99
C CYS A 34 3.07 34.43 -9.55
N GLU A 35 3.48 33.27 -9.08
CA GLU A 35 3.39 32.89 -7.67
C GLU A 35 4.73 33.21 -6.99
N ASP A 36 4.85 34.40 -6.42
CA ASP A 36 6.12 34.91 -5.85
C ASP A 36 6.63 34.07 -4.66
N ASP A 37 5.73 33.49 -3.91
CA ASP A 37 6.04 32.56 -2.79
C ASP A 37 6.57 31.19 -3.26
N LYS A 38 6.50 30.88 -4.55
CA LYS A 38 6.96 29.62 -5.15
C LYS A 38 8.25 29.74 -5.98
N ILE A 39 8.87 30.92 -6.03
CA ILE A 39 10.09 31.13 -6.84
C ILE A 39 11.25 30.22 -6.36
N GLU A 40 11.50 30.15 -5.05
CA GLU A 40 12.54 29.27 -4.50
C GLU A 40 12.23 27.78 -4.73
N LEU A 41 10.96 27.40 -4.65
CA LEU A 41 10.53 26.06 -4.97
C LEU A 41 10.75 25.73 -6.45
N ALA A 42 10.39 26.66 -7.36
CA ALA A 42 10.61 26.48 -8.80
C ALA A 42 12.09 26.30 -9.14
N LYS A 43 12.99 27.02 -8.46
CA LYS A 43 14.44 26.87 -8.59
C LYS A 43 14.89 25.48 -8.13
N ALA A 44 14.51 25.07 -6.95
CA ALA A 44 14.83 23.75 -6.41
C ALA A 44 14.32 22.60 -7.30
N LEU A 45 13.14 22.77 -7.92
CA LEU A 45 12.57 21.78 -8.86
C LEU A 45 13.35 21.72 -10.19
N MET A 46 13.89 22.83 -10.68
CA MET A 46 14.77 22.83 -11.85
C MET A 46 16.09 22.11 -11.56
N ASP A 47 16.71 22.40 -10.40
CA ASP A 47 17.95 21.74 -9.97
C ASP A 47 17.72 20.22 -9.80
N LYS A 48 16.61 19.85 -9.17
CA LYS A 48 16.21 18.44 -8.99
C LYS A 48 15.94 17.72 -10.32
N ALA A 49 15.34 18.41 -11.30
CA ALA A 49 15.13 17.85 -12.63
C ALA A 49 16.48 17.55 -13.33
N GLU A 50 17.45 18.45 -13.22
CA GLU A 50 18.79 18.27 -13.75
C GLU A 50 19.51 17.09 -13.07
N GLU A 51 19.48 17.00 -11.75
CA GLU A 51 20.05 15.89 -10.97
C GLU A 51 19.46 14.53 -11.36
N LYS A 52 18.17 14.48 -11.68
CA LYS A 52 17.46 13.26 -12.10
C LYS A 52 17.55 12.96 -13.59
N GLY A 53 18.16 13.84 -14.39
CA GLY A 53 18.25 13.70 -15.82
C GLY A 53 16.91 13.90 -16.54
N VAL A 54 15.93 14.55 -15.91
CA VAL A 54 14.63 14.90 -16.51
C VAL A 54 14.80 16.15 -17.37
N ASN A 55 14.35 16.09 -18.62
CA ASN A 55 14.38 17.23 -19.54
C ASN A 55 13.25 18.20 -19.22
N LEU A 56 13.48 19.16 -18.30
CA LEU A 56 12.52 20.20 -17.97
C LEU A 56 12.61 21.33 -19.00
N MET A 57 11.54 21.54 -19.76
CA MET A 57 11.46 22.53 -20.81
C MET A 57 10.53 23.68 -20.44
N LEU A 58 11.03 24.91 -20.60
CA LEU A 58 10.27 26.15 -20.43
C LEU A 58 10.06 26.82 -21.80
N PRO A 59 9.06 27.72 -21.93
CA PRO A 59 8.88 28.52 -23.13
C PRO A 59 10.14 29.34 -23.45
N ILE A 60 10.55 29.33 -24.70
CA ILE A 60 11.67 30.16 -25.19
C ILE A 60 11.19 31.49 -25.79
N GLY A 61 9.88 31.65 -25.92
CA GLY A 61 9.22 32.87 -26.30
C GLY A 61 7.72 32.77 -26.13
N SER A 62 7.08 33.90 -25.95
CA SER A 62 5.67 34.04 -25.65
C SER A 62 5.00 35.06 -26.55
N ILE A 63 3.69 34.92 -26.74
CA ILE A 63 2.82 35.97 -27.24
C ILE A 63 2.38 36.78 -26.02
N VAL A 64 2.66 38.07 -26.03
CA VAL A 64 2.35 38.98 -24.94
C VAL A 64 1.32 40.02 -25.34
N GLY A 65 0.43 40.35 -24.41
CA GLY A 65 -0.59 41.41 -24.55
C GLY A 65 -0.38 42.54 -23.56
N LYS A 66 -0.89 43.72 -23.85
CA LYS A 66 -0.88 44.86 -22.93
C LYS A 66 -1.96 44.75 -21.84
N GLU A 67 -3.10 44.16 -22.20
CA GLU A 67 -4.26 44.03 -21.31
C GLU A 67 -4.80 42.61 -21.45
N PHE A 68 -5.45 42.10 -20.41
CA PHE A 68 -6.09 40.78 -20.43
C PHE A 68 -7.44 40.82 -21.16
N LYS A 69 -7.37 40.91 -22.48
CA LYS A 69 -8.53 40.89 -23.40
C LYS A 69 -8.11 40.43 -24.80
N ASN A 70 -9.05 39.86 -25.57
CA ASN A 70 -8.76 39.26 -26.86
C ASN A 70 -8.21 40.26 -27.89
N ASP A 71 -8.71 41.49 -27.92
CA ASP A 71 -8.39 42.54 -28.88
C ASP A 71 -7.33 43.54 -28.41
N THR A 72 -6.54 43.16 -27.42
CA THR A 72 -5.39 43.97 -26.96
C THR A 72 -4.29 44.02 -28.02
N GLU A 73 -3.44 45.05 -27.92
CA GLU A 73 -2.17 45.04 -28.67
C GLU A 73 -1.33 43.86 -28.20
N TYR A 74 -0.84 43.04 -29.15
CA TYR A 74 -0.03 41.86 -28.84
C TYR A 74 1.17 41.71 -29.78
N LYS A 75 2.19 41.04 -29.30
CA LYS A 75 3.40 40.70 -30.08
C LYS A 75 4.09 39.46 -29.56
N TYR A 76 4.97 38.89 -30.39
CA TYR A 76 5.91 37.88 -29.94
C TYR A 76 7.10 38.53 -29.26
N VAL A 77 7.55 37.91 -28.11
CA VAL A 77 8.78 38.29 -27.43
C VAL A 77 9.56 37.03 -27.02
N PRO A 78 10.91 37.05 -27.04
CA PRO A 78 11.73 36.03 -26.39
C PRO A 78 11.46 35.98 -24.88
N SER A 79 11.61 34.82 -24.26
CA SER A 79 11.33 34.69 -22.80
C SER A 79 12.33 35.43 -21.92
N ASP A 80 13.51 35.72 -22.40
CA ASP A 80 14.57 36.47 -21.72
C ASP A 80 14.50 38.01 -21.99
N ASP A 81 13.57 38.46 -22.84
CA ASP A 81 13.40 39.87 -23.21
C ASP A 81 11.93 40.34 -23.08
N MET A 82 11.30 40.00 -21.96
CA MET A 82 9.93 40.41 -21.65
C MET A 82 9.88 41.89 -21.29
N PRO A 83 9.16 42.73 -22.05
CA PRO A 83 9.09 44.17 -21.78
C PRO A 83 8.17 44.48 -20.58
N ASP A 84 8.51 45.53 -19.85
CA ASP A 84 7.71 46.03 -18.75
C ASP A 84 6.31 46.47 -19.23
N GLY A 85 5.27 46.19 -18.45
CA GLY A 85 3.88 46.55 -18.77
C GLY A 85 3.19 45.56 -19.74
N TRP A 86 3.84 44.51 -20.18
CA TRP A 86 3.26 43.45 -20.99
C TRP A 86 3.09 42.17 -20.16
N MET A 87 2.11 41.37 -20.52
CA MET A 87 1.85 40.08 -19.86
C MET A 87 1.81 38.94 -20.85
N GLY A 88 2.28 37.80 -20.45
CA GLY A 88 2.21 36.59 -21.26
C GLY A 88 0.79 36.07 -21.41
N MET A 89 0.36 35.82 -22.65
CA MET A 89 -0.98 35.38 -22.98
C MET A 89 -0.98 34.00 -23.64
N ASP A 90 0.08 33.62 -24.36
CA ASP A 90 0.22 32.30 -25.00
C ASP A 90 1.70 31.99 -25.24
N ILE A 91 2.01 30.72 -25.49
CA ILE A 91 3.36 30.31 -25.93
C ILE A 91 3.61 30.71 -27.41
N GLY A 92 4.86 31.10 -27.72
CA GLY A 92 5.25 31.48 -29.03
C GLY A 92 5.51 30.29 -30.00
N SER A 93 5.57 30.57 -31.30
CA SER A 93 5.73 29.56 -32.35
C SER A 93 6.97 28.66 -32.19
N LEU A 94 8.09 29.23 -31.76
CA LEU A 94 9.32 28.45 -31.51
C LEU A 94 9.18 27.50 -30.31
N THR A 95 8.43 27.91 -29.29
CA THR A 95 8.10 27.04 -28.14
C THR A 95 7.21 25.89 -28.58
N ILE A 96 6.15 26.19 -29.36
CA ILE A 96 5.25 25.20 -29.94
C ILE A 96 6.04 24.15 -30.73
N GLU A 97 6.95 24.57 -31.61
CA GLU A 97 7.76 23.66 -32.42
C GLU A 97 8.63 22.73 -31.53
N LYS A 98 9.27 23.28 -30.51
CA LYS A 98 10.09 22.48 -29.57
C LYS A 98 9.27 21.48 -28.80
N PHE A 99 8.15 21.91 -28.22
CA PHE A 99 7.26 21.05 -27.46
C PHE A 99 6.66 19.95 -28.33
N ALA A 100 6.19 20.28 -29.53
CA ALA A 100 5.65 19.30 -30.46
C ALA A 100 6.67 18.22 -30.87
N LYS A 101 7.97 18.57 -30.99
CA LYS A 101 9.03 17.59 -31.26
C LYS A 101 9.20 16.55 -30.14
N VAL A 102 9.03 16.94 -28.88
CA VAL A 102 9.07 16.04 -27.73
C VAL A 102 7.80 15.20 -27.69
N ILE A 103 6.63 15.83 -27.78
CA ILE A 103 5.31 15.18 -27.80
C ILE A 103 5.26 14.07 -28.86
N LYS A 104 5.76 14.33 -30.07
CA LYS A 104 5.77 13.35 -31.17
C LYS A 104 6.59 12.10 -30.89
N LYS A 105 7.59 12.14 -29.98
CA LYS A 105 8.45 11.03 -29.64
C LYS A 105 7.96 10.27 -28.39
N ALA A 106 7.07 10.87 -27.62
CA ALA A 106 6.56 10.30 -26.39
C ALA A 106 5.79 9.00 -26.65
N LYS A 107 5.81 8.10 -25.68
CA LYS A 107 5.00 6.88 -25.62
C LYS A 107 3.75 7.05 -24.77
N THR A 108 3.86 7.85 -23.73
CA THR A 108 2.76 8.24 -22.84
C THR A 108 2.83 9.74 -22.63
N ILE A 109 1.68 10.40 -22.71
CA ILE A 109 1.54 11.85 -22.52
C ILE A 109 0.47 12.08 -21.45
N ILE A 110 0.83 12.87 -20.45
CA ILE A 110 -0.13 13.40 -19.48
C ILE A 110 -0.15 14.91 -19.65
N TRP A 111 -1.29 15.46 -19.99
CA TRP A 111 -1.46 16.89 -20.22
C TRP A 111 -2.47 17.48 -19.25
N ASN A 112 -2.04 18.47 -18.47
CA ASN A 112 -2.87 19.20 -17.52
C ASN A 112 -2.56 20.70 -17.58
N GLY A 113 -3.54 21.50 -17.92
CA GLY A 113 -3.47 22.96 -18.08
C GLY A 113 -3.23 23.40 -19.54
N PRO A 114 -3.95 24.46 -19.99
CA PRO A 114 -3.75 25.04 -21.30
C PRO A 114 -2.40 25.76 -21.39
N MET A 115 -1.91 25.97 -22.62
CA MET A 115 -0.63 26.63 -22.91
C MET A 115 -0.73 28.16 -22.94
N GLY A 116 -1.94 28.69 -23.05
CA GLY A 116 -2.26 30.10 -23.10
C GLY A 116 -3.71 30.36 -22.74
N VAL A 117 -4.16 31.61 -22.90
CA VAL A 117 -5.54 32.03 -22.66
C VAL A 117 -6.42 31.60 -23.81
N PHE A 118 -6.72 30.29 -23.88
CA PHE A 118 -7.37 29.65 -25.04
C PHE A 118 -8.80 30.13 -25.27
N GLU A 119 -9.43 30.74 -24.27
CA GLU A 119 -10.75 31.39 -24.40
C GLU A 119 -10.71 32.62 -25.31
N PHE A 120 -9.54 33.19 -25.53
CA PHE A 120 -9.33 34.30 -26.43
C PHE A 120 -8.76 33.80 -27.76
N PRO A 121 -9.51 33.87 -28.88
CA PRO A 121 -9.07 33.37 -30.17
C PRO A 121 -7.67 33.80 -30.63
N ASN A 122 -7.24 35.02 -30.26
CA ASN A 122 -5.92 35.55 -30.58
C ASN A 122 -4.78 34.89 -29.77
N PHE A 123 -5.11 34.24 -28.67
CA PHE A 123 -4.16 33.60 -27.73
C PHE A 123 -4.41 32.11 -27.53
N ALA A 124 -5.21 31.49 -28.41
CA ALA A 124 -5.54 30.07 -28.35
C ALA A 124 -4.58 29.21 -29.20
N ASN A 125 -3.66 29.80 -29.95
CA ASN A 125 -2.85 29.07 -30.92
C ASN A 125 -1.90 28.06 -30.27
N GLY A 126 -1.26 28.43 -29.16
CA GLY A 126 -0.38 27.53 -28.43
C GLY A 126 -1.10 26.27 -27.94
N THR A 127 -2.26 26.45 -27.30
CA THR A 127 -3.08 25.34 -26.81
C THR A 127 -3.58 24.48 -28.00
N ARG A 128 -4.01 25.09 -29.12
CA ARG A 128 -4.46 24.38 -30.32
C ARG A 128 -3.37 23.51 -30.94
N GLU A 129 -2.18 24.06 -31.12
CA GLU A 129 -1.08 23.35 -31.78
C GLU A 129 -0.53 22.22 -30.89
N ILE A 130 -0.50 22.41 -29.55
CA ILE A 130 -0.15 21.34 -28.63
C ILE A 130 -1.24 20.25 -28.59
N ALA A 131 -2.53 20.62 -28.58
CA ALA A 131 -3.63 19.66 -28.69
C ALA A 131 -3.52 18.83 -29.97
N ARG A 132 -3.21 19.49 -31.09
CA ARG A 132 -2.97 18.83 -32.38
C ARG A 132 -1.79 17.87 -32.30
N ALA A 133 -0.66 18.29 -31.73
CA ALA A 133 0.53 17.46 -31.60
C ALA A 133 0.26 16.22 -30.76
N VAL A 134 -0.49 16.35 -29.65
CA VAL A 134 -0.91 15.24 -28.81
C VAL A 134 -1.85 14.30 -29.56
N ALA A 135 -2.87 14.84 -30.24
CA ALA A 135 -3.85 14.07 -31.03
C ALA A 135 -3.23 13.34 -32.22
N GLU A 136 -2.13 13.87 -32.80
CA GLU A 136 -1.40 13.28 -33.94
C GLU A 136 -0.26 12.36 -33.50
N SER A 137 0.02 12.29 -32.19
CA SER A 137 1.02 11.37 -31.64
C SER A 137 0.49 9.92 -31.62
N ASN A 138 1.41 8.96 -31.62
CA ASN A 138 1.07 7.54 -31.39
C ASN A 138 1.14 7.16 -29.88
N ALA A 139 1.14 8.15 -29.00
CA ALA A 139 1.25 7.97 -27.56
C ALA A 139 -0.10 7.62 -26.93
N ILE A 140 -0.06 6.93 -25.79
CA ILE A 140 -1.21 6.90 -24.88
C ILE A 140 -1.33 8.31 -24.30
N SER A 141 -2.40 9.02 -24.64
CA SER A 141 -2.63 10.41 -24.22
C SER A 141 -3.72 10.51 -23.16
N ILE A 142 -3.39 11.14 -22.05
CA ILE A 142 -4.30 11.39 -20.93
C ILE A 142 -4.37 12.90 -20.72
N VAL A 143 -5.57 13.46 -20.85
CA VAL A 143 -5.84 14.88 -20.59
C VAL A 143 -6.57 15.00 -19.26
N GLY A 144 -6.01 15.76 -18.34
CA GLY A 144 -6.59 16.00 -17.02
C GLY A 144 -6.84 17.49 -16.76
N GLY A 145 -7.79 17.78 -15.87
CA GLY A 145 -8.19 19.14 -15.55
C GLY A 145 -9.31 19.69 -16.43
N GLY A 146 -10.22 20.44 -15.82
CA GLY A 146 -11.43 20.95 -16.49
C GLY A 146 -11.12 21.81 -17.71
N ASP A 147 -10.16 22.75 -17.59
CA ASP A 147 -9.79 23.66 -18.66
C ASP A 147 -9.13 22.93 -19.84
N SER A 148 -8.28 21.94 -19.57
CA SER A 148 -7.65 21.15 -20.63
C SER A 148 -8.66 20.28 -21.36
N ALA A 149 -9.59 19.65 -20.63
CA ALA A 149 -10.67 18.87 -21.22
C ALA A 149 -11.58 19.74 -22.10
N ALA A 150 -12.00 20.91 -21.59
CA ALA A 150 -12.79 21.88 -22.33
C ALA A 150 -12.06 22.37 -23.61
N ALA A 151 -10.75 22.67 -23.49
CA ALA A 151 -9.95 23.10 -24.62
C ALA A 151 -9.88 22.01 -25.72
N VAL A 152 -9.64 20.77 -25.36
CA VAL A 152 -9.55 19.64 -26.30
C VAL A 152 -10.89 19.38 -27.00
N GLU A 153 -12.01 19.46 -26.28
CA GLU A 153 -13.37 19.33 -26.82
C GLU A 153 -13.68 20.49 -27.78
N GLN A 154 -13.46 21.73 -27.32
CA GLN A 154 -13.74 22.94 -28.12
C GLN A 154 -12.91 23.00 -29.43
N LEU A 155 -11.68 22.48 -29.37
CA LEU A 155 -10.78 22.43 -30.52
C LEU A 155 -11.02 21.22 -31.44
N GLY A 156 -11.93 20.31 -31.10
CA GLY A 156 -12.33 19.17 -31.91
C GLY A 156 -11.33 18.00 -31.92
N TYR A 157 -10.52 17.82 -30.86
CA TYR A 157 -9.53 16.76 -30.79
C TYR A 157 -9.90 15.66 -29.78
N ALA A 158 -11.06 15.75 -29.11
CA ALA A 158 -11.48 14.84 -28.05
C ALA A 158 -11.46 13.35 -28.46
N ASP A 159 -11.98 13.03 -29.65
CA ASP A 159 -12.05 11.64 -30.16
C ASP A 159 -10.67 11.04 -30.48
N ARG A 160 -9.61 11.86 -30.50
CA ARG A 160 -8.24 11.45 -30.81
C ARG A 160 -7.34 11.38 -29.57
N ILE A 161 -7.91 11.64 -28.40
CA ILE A 161 -7.23 11.50 -27.09
C ILE A 161 -7.63 10.16 -26.49
N THR A 162 -6.65 9.41 -25.99
CA THR A 162 -6.90 8.08 -25.40
C THR A 162 -7.83 8.14 -24.20
N HIS A 163 -7.65 9.13 -23.32
CA HIS A 163 -8.50 9.33 -22.15
C HIS A 163 -8.58 10.81 -21.75
N ILE A 164 -9.81 11.30 -21.56
CA ILE A 164 -10.05 12.63 -21.00
C ILE A 164 -10.63 12.45 -19.60
N SER A 165 -9.88 12.87 -18.59
CA SER A 165 -10.30 12.78 -17.21
C SER A 165 -11.16 13.97 -16.81
N THR A 166 -12.40 13.73 -16.46
CA THR A 166 -13.31 14.72 -15.88
C THR A 166 -13.09 14.93 -14.38
N GLY A 167 -12.20 14.12 -13.79
CA GLY A 167 -11.93 14.07 -12.35
C GLY A 167 -11.04 15.19 -11.80
N GLY A 168 -10.66 16.19 -12.59
CA GLY A 168 -9.96 17.40 -12.15
C GLY A 168 -8.84 17.16 -11.12
N GLY A 169 -9.06 17.61 -9.89
CA GLY A 169 -8.10 17.47 -8.79
C GLY A 169 -7.75 16.04 -8.40
N ALA A 170 -8.69 15.10 -8.50
CA ALA A 170 -8.44 13.69 -8.14
C ALA A 170 -7.38 13.04 -9.05
N SER A 171 -7.35 13.40 -10.35
CA SER A 171 -6.32 12.90 -11.27
C SER A 171 -4.93 13.41 -10.88
N LEU A 172 -4.83 14.67 -10.45
CA LEU A 172 -3.58 15.25 -9.96
C LEU A 172 -3.14 14.60 -8.65
N GLU A 173 -4.05 14.40 -7.69
CA GLU A 173 -3.78 13.72 -6.43
C GLU A 173 -3.30 12.28 -6.65
N PHE A 174 -3.88 11.56 -7.63
CA PHE A 174 -3.40 10.24 -8.02
C PHE A 174 -1.98 10.26 -8.57
N LEU A 175 -1.65 11.24 -9.42
CA LEU A 175 -0.30 11.43 -9.95
C LEU A 175 0.70 11.84 -8.86
N GLU A 176 0.24 12.53 -7.82
CA GLU A 176 1.01 12.83 -6.61
C GLU A 176 1.26 11.60 -5.73
N GLY A 177 0.65 10.45 -6.05
CA GLY A 177 0.76 9.22 -5.25
C GLY A 177 -0.14 9.19 -4.02
N LYS A 178 -1.11 10.11 -3.91
CA LYS A 178 -2.10 10.10 -2.83
C LYS A 178 -3.11 8.97 -3.03
N VAL A 179 -3.49 8.34 -1.94
CA VAL A 179 -4.58 7.36 -1.93
C VAL A 179 -5.90 8.09 -2.13
N LEU A 180 -6.57 7.81 -3.25
CA LEU A 180 -7.89 8.36 -3.54
C LEU A 180 -8.96 7.53 -2.81
N PRO A 181 -9.79 8.12 -1.94
CA PRO A 181 -10.83 7.36 -1.19
C PRO A 181 -11.78 6.57 -2.10
N GLY A 182 -12.15 7.15 -3.25
CA GLY A 182 -13.01 6.50 -4.24
C GLY A 182 -12.38 5.30 -4.95
N ILE A 183 -11.04 5.26 -5.08
CA ILE A 183 -10.30 4.12 -5.62
C ILE A 183 -9.99 3.13 -4.51
N ALA A 184 -9.63 3.62 -3.32
CA ALA A 184 -9.34 2.78 -2.17
C ALA A 184 -10.52 1.89 -1.76
N CYS A 185 -11.76 2.37 -1.91
CA CYS A 185 -12.95 1.57 -1.65
C CYS A 185 -13.26 0.53 -2.75
N LEU A 186 -12.63 0.63 -3.93
CA LEU A 186 -12.73 -0.32 -5.04
C LEU A 186 -11.55 -1.29 -5.07
N MET A 187 -10.72 -1.30 -4.01
CA MET A 187 -9.59 -2.23 -3.92
C MET A 187 -10.04 -3.64 -4.24
N ASP A 188 -9.31 -4.30 -5.11
CA ASP A 188 -9.49 -5.71 -5.45
C ASP A 188 -9.63 -6.51 -4.17
N LYS A 189 -10.53 -7.51 -4.18
CA LYS A 189 -10.60 -8.50 -3.10
C LYS A 189 -9.18 -8.90 -2.76
N ASN A 190 -8.81 -8.76 -1.49
CA ASN A 190 -7.49 -9.18 -1.03
C ASN A 190 -7.18 -10.58 -1.60
N PRO A 191 -6.22 -10.73 -2.53
CA PRO A 191 -5.97 -12.00 -3.23
C PRO A 191 -5.48 -13.08 -2.26
N ARG A 192 -5.08 -12.69 -1.03
CA ARG A 192 -4.57 -13.61 -0.02
C ARG A 192 -5.72 -14.34 0.66
N LYS A 193 -5.69 -15.67 0.57
CA LYS A 193 -6.66 -16.52 1.26
C LYS A 193 -6.63 -16.26 2.77
N LYS A 194 -7.78 -15.93 3.34
CA LYS A 194 -7.89 -15.69 4.78
C LYS A 194 -7.55 -16.96 5.57
N ILE A 195 -6.88 -16.78 6.72
CA ILE A 195 -6.56 -17.85 7.66
C ILE A 195 -7.16 -17.54 9.03
N ILE A 196 -8.02 -18.44 9.52
CA ILE A 196 -8.73 -18.31 10.79
C ILE A 196 -8.20 -19.41 11.72
N ALA A 197 -7.34 -19.00 12.64
CA ALA A 197 -6.70 -19.92 13.60
C ALA A 197 -7.34 -19.76 14.99
N ALA A 198 -7.89 -20.85 15.49
CA ALA A 198 -8.37 -20.95 16.87
C ALA A 198 -7.18 -21.19 17.79
N ASN A 199 -6.86 -20.27 18.68
CA ASN A 199 -5.94 -20.52 19.77
C ASN A 199 -6.73 -20.84 21.03
N TRP A 200 -6.88 -22.14 21.33
CA TRP A 200 -7.61 -22.56 22.53
C TRP A 200 -6.88 -22.26 23.83
N LYS A 201 -5.61 -21.89 23.74
CA LYS A 201 -4.78 -21.67 24.93
C LYS A 201 -4.84 -22.90 25.84
N MET A 202 -4.87 -22.73 27.17
CA MET A 202 -4.94 -23.83 28.13
C MET A 202 -6.41 -24.17 28.43
N ASN A 203 -7.15 -24.64 27.42
CA ASN A 203 -8.55 -25.05 27.55
C ASN A 203 -8.81 -26.37 26.83
N LYS A 204 -9.88 -27.04 27.22
CA LYS A 204 -10.41 -28.31 26.71
C LYS A 204 -9.58 -29.54 27.09
N THR A 205 -10.27 -30.52 27.62
CA THR A 205 -9.81 -31.89 27.76
C THR A 205 -9.83 -32.59 26.37
N VAL A 206 -9.26 -33.77 26.29
CA VAL A 206 -9.24 -34.56 25.03
C VAL A 206 -10.67 -34.86 24.54
N SER A 207 -11.59 -35.24 25.44
CA SER A 207 -12.97 -35.54 25.07
C SER A 207 -13.71 -34.31 24.57
N GLU A 208 -13.59 -33.18 25.29
CA GLU A 208 -14.19 -31.90 24.85
C GLU A 208 -13.62 -31.40 23.50
N ALA A 209 -12.35 -31.63 23.27
CA ALA A 209 -11.69 -31.29 22.03
C ALA A 209 -12.26 -32.09 20.83
N VAL A 210 -12.40 -33.40 20.99
CA VAL A 210 -12.98 -34.29 19.96
C VAL A 210 -14.44 -33.92 19.69
N GLU A 211 -15.25 -33.74 20.75
CA GLU A 211 -16.66 -33.34 20.62
C GLU A 211 -16.80 -32.01 19.83
N PHE A 212 -15.97 -31.02 20.18
CA PHE A 212 -15.96 -29.73 19.46
C PHE A 212 -15.59 -29.90 17.98
N VAL A 213 -14.56 -30.69 17.68
CA VAL A 213 -14.12 -30.93 16.29
C VAL A 213 -15.19 -31.63 15.47
N GLU A 214 -15.81 -32.68 16.00
CA GLU A 214 -16.87 -33.40 15.29
C GLU A 214 -18.09 -32.51 15.00
N ALA A 215 -18.42 -31.61 15.91
CA ALA A 215 -19.49 -30.63 15.71
C ALA A 215 -19.10 -29.51 14.72
N LEU A 216 -17.81 -29.14 14.66
CA LEU A 216 -17.29 -28.10 13.76
C LEU A 216 -17.17 -28.55 12.31
N LYS A 217 -16.67 -29.77 12.05
CA LYS A 217 -16.37 -30.32 10.72
C LYS A 217 -17.46 -30.06 9.67
N PRO A 218 -18.72 -30.48 9.88
CA PRO A 218 -19.77 -30.31 8.87
C PRO A 218 -20.09 -28.82 8.63
N ARG A 219 -19.86 -27.96 9.62
CA ARG A 219 -20.28 -26.57 9.59
C ARG A 219 -19.27 -25.64 8.88
N VAL A 220 -18.00 -26.09 8.73
CA VAL A 220 -16.95 -25.36 8.04
C VAL A 220 -16.46 -26.05 6.76
N SER A 221 -17.11 -27.14 6.35
CA SER A 221 -16.70 -27.93 5.17
C SER A 221 -16.66 -27.10 3.88
N ASN A 222 -17.53 -26.11 3.73
CA ASN A 222 -17.61 -25.22 2.57
C ASN A 222 -16.91 -23.86 2.80
N SER A 223 -16.16 -23.70 3.88
CA SER A 223 -15.44 -22.45 4.12
C SER A 223 -14.37 -22.23 3.06
N GLU A 224 -14.38 -21.07 2.44
CA GLU A 224 -13.31 -20.62 1.54
C GLU A 224 -12.03 -20.27 2.30
N ASN A 225 -12.14 -20.02 3.62
CA ASN A 225 -11.02 -19.68 4.48
C ASN A 225 -10.23 -20.92 4.89
N GLU A 226 -8.98 -20.74 5.24
CA GLU A 226 -8.17 -21.77 5.87
C GLU A 226 -8.48 -21.82 7.36
N VAL A 227 -9.07 -22.90 7.86
CA VAL A 227 -9.46 -23.08 9.25
C VAL A 227 -8.39 -23.89 9.97
N VAL A 228 -7.82 -23.33 11.05
CA VAL A 228 -6.74 -23.93 11.82
C VAL A 228 -7.14 -24.04 13.29
N LEU A 229 -6.89 -25.18 13.94
CA LEU A 229 -7.11 -25.40 15.36
C LEU A 229 -5.77 -25.54 16.09
N ALA A 230 -5.37 -24.54 16.86
CA ALA A 230 -4.19 -24.61 17.73
C ALA A 230 -4.60 -25.08 19.12
N VAL A 231 -4.32 -26.33 19.40
CA VAL A 231 -4.80 -27.07 20.58
C VAL A 231 -3.67 -27.42 21.54
N PRO A 232 -3.95 -27.64 22.82
CA PRO A 232 -2.97 -28.16 23.78
C PRO A 232 -2.31 -29.46 23.29
N PHE A 233 -1.03 -29.66 23.65
CA PHE A 233 -0.28 -30.85 23.21
C PHE A 233 -0.98 -32.18 23.50
N VAL A 234 -1.63 -32.29 24.67
CA VAL A 234 -2.38 -33.50 25.07
C VAL A 234 -3.56 -33.81 24.15
N CYS A 235 -4.09 -32.82 23.44
CA CYS A 235 -5.22 -32.98 22.51
C CYS A 235 -4.76 -33.29 21.07
N LEU A 236 -3.50 -33.02 20.71
CA LEU A 236 -3.03 -33.11 19.32
C LEU A 236 -3.32 -34.45 18.65
N PRO A 237 -2.96 -35.63 19.23
CA PRO A 237 -3.19 -36.90 18.56
C PRO A 237 -4.69 -37.18 18.30
N ALA A 238 -5.54 -36.85 19.28
CA ALA A 238 -6.97 -37.09 19.15
C ALA A 238 -7.64 -36.12 18.17
N VAL A 239 -7.25 -34.83 18.19
CA VAL A 239 -7.75 -33.82 17.25
C VAL A 239 -7.28 -34.13 15.82
N LYS A 240 -6.01 -34.53 15.60
CA LYS A 240 -5.53 -34.94 14.28
C LYS A 240 -6.35 -36.07 13.69
N LYS A 241 -6.68 -37.08 14.50
CA LYS A 241 -7.57 -38.16 14.09
C LYS A 241 -9.01 -37.66 13.79
N ALA A 242 -9.54 -36.77 14.64
CA ALA A 242 -10.91 -36.25 14.48
C ALA A 242 -11.08 -35.39 13.22
N VAL A 243 -10.04 -34.64 12.79
CA VAL A 243 -10.10 -33.81 11.57
C VAL A 243 -9.88 -34.58 10.27
N GLU A 244 -9.56 -35.87 10.31
CA GLU A 244 -9.36 -36.67 9.10
C GLU A 244 -10.53 -36.53 8.13
N GLY A 245 -10.20 -36.38 6.82
CA GLY A 245 -11.19 -36.18 5.76
C GLY A 245 -11.86 -34.80 5.73
N SER A 246 -11.40 -33.84 6.55
CA SER A 246 -11.89 -32.47 6.54
C SER A 246 -10.89 -31.46 5.99
N ASN A 247 -11.31 -30.22 5.79
CA ASN A 247 -10.48 -29.08 5.39
C ASN A 247 -9.77 -28.38 6.59
N ILE A 248 -10.00 -28.86 7.81
CA ILE A 248 -9.45 -28.28 9.03
C ILE A 248 -7.98 -28.68 9.20
N LYS A 249 -7.12 -27.69 9.46
CA LYS A 249 -5.70 -27.88 9.79
C LYS A 249 -5.48 -27.85 11.28
N VAL A 250 -4.41 -28.49 11.74
CA VAL A 250 -4.06 -28.54 13.16
C VAL A 250 -2.75 -27.84 13.41
N ALA A 251 -2.70 -27.06 14.49
CA ALA A 251 -1.53 -26.36 14.96
C ALA A 251 -1.15 -26.78 16.39
N ALA A 252 0.14 -26.82 16.67
CA ALA A 252 0.64 -26.81 18.05
C ALA A 252 0.72 -25.38 18.58
N GLN A 253 0.59 -25.20 19.90
CA GLN A 253 0.64 -23.87 20.53
C GLN A 253 2.05 -23.40 20.86
N ASN A 254 3.06 -24.27 20.71
CA ASN A 254 4.48 -24.02 20.91
C ASN A 254 5.30 -25.19 20.38
N MET A 255 6.63 -25.03 20.34
CA MET A 255 7.61 -26.09 20.15
C MET A 255 8.96 -25.66 20.72
N HIS A 256 9.83 -26.64 20.98
CA HIS A 256 11.24 -26.41 21.26
C HIS A 256 12.07 -26.40 19.97
N TRP A 257 13.20 -25.69 19.95
CA TRP A 257 14.08 -25.60 18.77
C TRP A 257 15.04 -26.77 18.63
N GLU A 258 15.32 -27.49 19.74
CA GLU A 258 16.17 -28.68 19.70
C GLU A 258 15.41 -29.89 19.19
N GLU A 259 16.11 -30.76 18.47
CA GLU A 259 15.53 -31.96 17.89
C GLU A 259 15.20 -33.02 18.95
N LYS A 260 16.11 -33.20 19.90
CA LYS A 260 16.03 -34.16 21.03
C LYS A 260 17.03 -33.80 22.11
N GLY A 261 16.88 -34.35 23.28
CA GLY A 261 17.87 -34.16 24.33
C GLY A 261 17.28 -34.04 25.74
N ALA A 262 18.07 -33.45 26.62
CA ALA A 262 17.72 -33.27 28.05
C ALA A 262 16.87 -32.01 28.25
N TYR A 263 15.70 -31.99 27.68
CA TYR A 263 14.73 -30.88 27.72
C TYR A 263 13.41 -31.41 28.27
N THR A 264 13.41 -31.81 29.51
CA THR A 264 12.25 -32.45 30.17
C THR A 264 11.00 -31.57 30.06
N GLY A 265 9.93 -32.14 29.46
CA GLY A 265 8.64 -31.44 29.28
C GLY A 265 8.48 -30.72 27.96
N GLU A 266 9.55 -30.58 27.15
CA GLU A 266 9.49 -29.91 25.84
C GLU A 266 9.07 -30.86 24.72
N ILE A 267 8.50 -30.29 23.66
CA ILE A 267 8.04 -30.98 22.47
C ILE A 267 8.87 -30.48 21.27
N SER A 268 9.53 -31.38 20.55
CA SER A 268 10.36 -31.05 19.40
C SER A 268 9.53 -30.94 18.11
N GLY A 269 10.10 -30.29 17.08
CA GLY A 269 9.49 -30.24 15.76
C GLY A 269 9.31 -31.60 15.11
N SER A 270 10.23 -32.56 15.35
CA SER A 270 10.10 -33.93 14.84
C SER A 270 8.89 -34.67 15.42
N MET A 271 8.60 -34.49 16.71
CA MET A 271 7.41 -35.08 17.36
C MET A 271 6.10 -34.52 16.76
N LEU A 272 6.06 -33.20 16.45
CA LEU A 272 4.90 -32.56 15.83
C LEU A 272 4.72 -33.02 14.37
N ALA A 273 5.80 -33.12 13.63
CA ALA A 273 5.78 -33.60 12.24
C ALA A 273 5.32 -35.05 12.13
N ASP A 274 5.76 -35.93 13.05
CA ASP A 274 5.32 -37.33 13.12
C ASP A 274 3.81 -37.45 13.32
N LEU A 275 3.22 -36.56 14.13
CA LEU A 275 1.76 -36.45 14.31
C LEU A 275 1.03 -35.86 13.08
N GLY A 276 1.75 -35.36 12.10
CA GLY A 276 1.17 -34.67 10.92
C GLY A 276 0.57 -33.30 11.24
N VAL A 277 1.07 -32.61 12.26
CA VAL A 277 0.69 -31.23 12.56
C VAL A 277 1.20 -30.32 11.46
N GLU A 278 0.38 -29.36 11.01
CA GLU A 278 0.72 -28.50 9.88
C GLU A 278 1.27 -27.13 10.31
N TYR A 279 0.80 -26.61 11.43
CA TYR A 279 1.14 -25.25 11.92
C TYR A 279 1.70 -25.31 13.34
N VAL A 280 2.42 -24.25 13.73
CA VAL A 280 2.84 -24.05 15.11
C VAL A 280 2.84 -22.56 15.45
N ILE A 281 2.23 -22.20 16.59
CA ILE A 281 2.30 -20.83 17.13
C ILE A 281 3.66 -20.66 17.80
N ILE A 282 4.34 -19.56 17.49
CA ILE A 282 5.67 -19.23 18.03
C ILE A 282 5.67 -17.76 18.47
N GLY A 283 6.21 -17.49 19.67
CA GLY A 283 6.36 -16.13 20.18
C GLY A 283 5.08 -15.49 20.70
N HIS A 284 4.04 -16.29 21.02
CA HIS A 284 2.80 -15.76 21.60
C HIS A 284 3.07 -14.88 22.81
N SER A 285 2.33 -13.78 22.95
CA SER A 285 2.53 -12.79 24.03
C SER A 285 2.56 -13.40 25.43
N GLU A 286 1.70 -14.38 25.72
CA GLU A 286 1.71 -15.09 27.00
C GLU A 286 3.02 -15.85 27.22
N ARG A 287 3.64 -16.41 26.17
CA ARG A 287 4.92 -17.11 26.30
C ARG A 287 6.08 -16.15 26.50
N ARG A 288 6.05 -14.98 25.86
CA ARG A 288 7.02 -13.91 26.12
C ARG A 288 6.91 -13.39 27.55
N GLN A 289 5.69 -13.21 28.05
CA GLN A 289 5.41 -12.64 29.36
C GLN A 289 5.68 -13.63 30.52
N TYR A 290 5.24 -14.88 30.38
CA TYR A 290 5.24 -15.84 31.47
C TYR A 290 6.34 -16.89 31.41
N PHE A 291 6.91 -17.13 30.22
CA PHE A 291 7.86 -18.21 29.96
C PHE A 291 9.19 -17.74 29.37
N ALA A 292 9.50 -16.45 29.50
CA ALA A 292 10.75 -15.81 29.06
C ALA A 292 11.14 -16.09 27.61
N GLU A 293 10.17 -16.22 26.70
CA GLU A 293 10.43 -16.39 25.28
C GLU A 293 10.93 -15.06 24.68
N THR A 294 12.12 -15.06 24.07
CA THR A 294 12.76 -13.87 23.50
C THR A 294 12.66 -13.86 21.96
N ASN A 295 13.06 -12.77 21.32
CA ASN A 295 13.09 -12.71 19.86
C ASN A 295 14.07 -13.72 19.25
N GLU A 296 15.20 -13.98 19.94
CA GLU A 296 16.21 -14.95 19.53
C GLU A 296 15.67 -16.38 19.62
N THR A 297 14.98 -16.74 20.71
CA THR A 297 14.37 -18.08 20.83
C THR A 297 13.22 -18.27 19.85
N VAL A 298 12.48 -17.19 19.52
CA VAL A 298 11.48 -17.20 18.45
C VAL A 298 12.12 -17.51 17.11
N ASN A 299 13.22 -16.84 16.74
CA ASN A 299 13.96 -17.13 15.51
C ASN A 299 14.44 -18.57 15.43
N GLN A 300 15.05 -19.10 16.52
CA GLN A 300 15.48 -20.50 16.60
C GLN A 300 14.33 -21.48 16.34
N LYS A 301 13.17 -21.22 16.95
CA LYS A 301 11.95 -22.04 16.75
C LYS A 301 11.43 -21.97 15.33
N ILE A 302 11.49 -20.82 14.67
CA ILE A 302 11.07 -20.66 13.27
C ILE A 302 11.95 -21.51 12.35
N HIS A 303 13.28 -21.46 12.50
CA HIS A 303 14.20 -22.31 11.76
C HIS A 303 13.94 -23.80 11.99
N ALA A 304 13.73 -24.20 13.26
CA ALA A 304 13.38 -25.57 13.59
C ALA A 304 12.03 -26.00 13.01
N ALA A 305 11.01 -25.13 13.01
CA ALA A 305 9.72 -25.43 12.40
C ALA A 305 9.86 -25.73 10.91
N PHE A 306 10.56 -24.87 10.15
CA PHE A 306 10.80 -25.11 8.74
C PHE A 306 11.63 -26.36 8.44
N LYS A 307 12.60 -26.69 9.30
CA LYS A 307 13.37 -27.94 9.19
C LYS A 307 12.46 -29.18 9.16
N TYR A 308 11.35 -29.15 9.89
CA TYR A 308 10.38 -30.26 9.99
C TYR A 308 9.12 -30.05 9.14
N GLY A 309 9.10 -29.09 8.25
CA GLY A 309 7.98 -28.83 7.33
C GLY A 309 6.75 -28.19 7.98
N LEU A 310 6.87 -27.70 9.22
CA LEU A 310 5.81 -26.98 9.90
C LEU A 310 5.74 -25.53 9.39
N LYS A 311 4.55 -24.96 9.38
CA LYS A 311 4.32 -23.56 9.02
C LYS A 311 4.21 -22.72 10.30
N PRO A 312 5.13 -21.80 10.59
CA PRO A 312 5.05 -20.95 11.77
C PRO A 312 3.91 -19.93 11.68
N ILE A 313 3.18 -19.75 12.79
CA ILE A 313 2.34 -18.58 13.07
C ILE A 313 3.14 -17.76 14.09
N VAL A 314 3.80 -16.72 13.62
CA VAL A 314 4.75 -15.93 14.42
C VAL A 314 4.04 -14.73 15.03
N CYS A 315 3.99 -14.68 16.36
CA CYS A 315 3.34 -13.60 17.09
C CYS A 315 4.30 -12.44 17.38
N VAL A 316 3.85 -11.24 17.04
CA VAL A 316 4.53 -9.97 17.33
C VAL A 316 3.53 -8.96 17.85
N GLY A 317 3.99 -8.03 18.67
CA GLY A 317 3.13 -6.97 19.20
C GLY A 317 3.74 -6.21 20.36
N GLU A 318 3.19 -5.05 20.61
CA GLU A 318 3.62 -4.10 21.63
C GLU A 318 2.79 -4.21 22.91
N THR A 319 3.40 -3.82 24.03
CA THR A 319 2.73 -3.63 25.32
C THR A 319 2.01 -2.28 25.36
N LEU A 320 1.17 -2.06 26.38
CA LEU A 320 0.51 -0.75 26.58
C LEU A 320 1.53 0.37 26.76
N CYS A 321 2.60 0.15 27.51
CA CYS A 321 3.66 1.12 27.72
C CYS A 321 4.28 1.56 26.38
N HIS A 322 4.67 0.62 25.53
CA HIS A 322 5.23 0.92 24.21
C HIS A 322 4.26 1.74 23.34
N ARG A 323 2.96 1.44 23.42
CA ARG A 323 1.96 2.18 22.64
C ARG A 323 1.76 3.61 23.16
N GLU A 324 1.72 3.78 24.48
CA GLU A 324 1.60 5.10 25.13
C GLU A 324 2.86 5.97 24.90
N GLU A 325 4.01 5.36 24.78
CA GLU A 325 5.28 6.00 24.43
C GLU A 325 5.42 6.29 22.92
N GLY A 326 4.49 5.80 22.09
CA GLY A 326 4.50 6.03 20.64
C GLY A 326 5.54 5.23 19.87
N ILE A 327 6.09 4.14 20.45
CA ILE A 327 7.16 3.31 19.88
C ILE A 327 6.67 1.95 19.34
N THR A 328 5.39 1.82 19.04
CA THR A 328 4.78 0.60 18.50
C THR A 328 5.53 0.10 17.26
N GLU A 329 5.83 0.98 16.33
CA GLU A 329 6.48 0.66 15.07
C GLU A 329 7.88 0.08 15.30
N GLU A 330 8.68 0.71 16.14
CA GLU A 330 10.03 0.29 16.48
C GLU A 330 10.04 -1.09 17.11
N ILE A 331 9.13 -1.35 18.05
CA ILE A 331 9.00 -2.64 18.73
C ILE A 331 8.64 -3.74 17.73
N VAL A 332 7.60 -3.54 16.93
CA VAL A 332 7.13 -4.52 15.94
C VAL A 332 8.21 -4.78 14.88
N LYS A 333 8.85 -3.74 14.36
CA LYS A 333 9.96 -3.87 13.42
C LYS A 333 11.15 -4.64 14.02
N SER A 334 11.50 -4.37 15.27
CA SER A 334 12.60 -5.07 15.97
C SER A 334 12.28 -6.55 16.15
N GLN A 335 11.07 -6.88 16.60
CA GLN A 335 10.62 -8.27 16.74
C GLN A 335 10.67 -9.02 15.41
N LEU A 336 10.16 -8.41 14.33
CA LEU A 336 10.17 -9.00 12.99
C LEU A 336 11.57 -9.20 12.46
N LYS A 337 12.44 -8.18 12.50
CA LYS A 337 13.81 -8.28 12.00
C LYS A 337 14.57 -9.43 12.65
N THR A 338 14.44 -9.58 13.97
CA THR A 338 15.09 -10.68 14.68
C THR A 338 14.45 -12.03 14.34
N ALA A 339 13.10 -12.11 14.32
CA ALA A 339 12.37 -13.34 14.04
C ALA A 339 12.68 -13.89 12.64
N LEU A 340 12.82 -13.01 11.64
CA LEU A 340 12.99 -13.37 10.23
C LEU A 340 14.47 -13.50 9.81
N MET A 341 15.42 -13.26 10.71
CA MET A 341 16.85 -13.31 10.40
C MET A 341 17.28 -14.68 9.89
N GLY A 342 17.96 -14.71 8.73
CA GLY A 342 18.50 -15.93 8.12
C GLY A 342 17.47 -16.80 7.40
N LEU A 343 16.24 -16.33 7.20
CA LEU A 343 15.23 -17.06 6.44
C LEU A 343 15.28 -16.68 4.95
N GLU A 344 15.02 -17.67 4.11
CA GLU A 344 14.91 -17.51 2.66
C GLU A 344 13.50 -17.00 2.27
N LYS A 345 13.36 -16.29 1.12
CA LYS A 345 12.07 -15.82 0.61
C LYS A 345 10.99 -16.91 0.59
N SER A 346 11.33 -18.09 0.09
CA SER A 346 10.41 -19.23 0.01
C SER A 346 9.92 -19.76 1.36
N GLN A 347 10.62 -19.43 2.45
CA GLN A 347 10.20 -19.72 3.81
C GLN A 347 9.28 -18.60 4.32
N ILE A 348 9.63 -17.33 4.05
CA ILE A 348 8.82 -16.17 4.42
C ILE A 348 7.41 -16.27 3.83
N GLU A 349 7.28 -16.62 2.57
CA GLU A 349 5.97 -16.78 1.88
C GLU A 349 5.05 -17.83 2.53
N LYS A 350 5.62 -18.77 3.27
CA LYS A 350 4.88 -19.88 3.91
C LYS A 350 4.51 -19.64 5.35
N LEU A 351 5.15 -18.66 6.02
CA LEU A 351 4.80 -18.33 7.39
C LEU A 351 3.57 -17.43 7.47
N VAL A 352 3.03 -17.31 8.66
CA VAL A 352 1.95 -16.37 8.99
C VAL A 352 2.45 -15.47 10.11
N ILE A 353 2.22 -14.18 10.02
CA ILE A 353 2.47 -13.25 11.14
C ILE A 353 1.15 -12.97 11.85
N ALA A 354 1.14 -13.06 13.17
CA ALA A 354 0.00 -12.69 13.99
C ALA A 354 0.34 -11.42 14.81
N TYR A 355 -0.34 -10.33 14.50
CA TYR A 355 -0.20 -9.11 15.29
C TYR A 355 -1.06 -9.17 16.55
N GLU A 356 -0.42 -9.13 17.69
CA GLU A 356 -1.04 -9.17 19.01
C GLU A 356 -0.87 -7.81 19.72
N PRO A 357 -1.87 -6.89 19.70
CA PRO A 357 -1.86 -5.74 20.60
C PRO A 357 -1.99 -6.24 22.04
N VAL A 358 -0.85 -6.45 22.74
CA VAL A 358 -0.82 -7.09 24.07
C VAL A 358 -1.72 -6.36 25.07
N TRP A 359 -1.83 -5.04 24.93
CA TRP A 359 -2.69 -4.18 25.73
C TRP A 359 -4.20 -4.41 25.52
N ALA A 360 -4.59 -5.08 24.43
CA ALA A 360 -5.98 -5.39 24.10
C ALA A 360 -6.34 -6.88 24.33
N ILE A 361 -5.39 -7.71 24.81
CA ILE A 361 -5.63 -9.13 25.06
C ILE A 361 -6.10 -9.35 26.48
N GLY A 362 -7.36 -9.80 26.65
CA GLY A 362 -7.92 -10.14 27.98
C GLY A 362 -8.17 -8.94 28.90
N THR A 363 -8.04 -7.72 28.43
CA THR A 363 -8.20 -6.50 29.23
C THR A 363 -9.58 -5.85 29.10
N GLY A 364 -10.43 -6.33 28.18
CA GLY A 364 -11.69 -5.69 27.80
C GLY A 364 -11.53 -4.49 26.87
N LYS A 365 -10.29 -4.06 26.58
CA LYS A 365 -10.00 -3.07 25.54
C LYS A 365 -9.89 -3.76 24.18
N THR A 366 -10.32 -3.10 23.11
CA THR A 366 -10.17 -3.57 21.73
C THR A 366 -9.50 -2.49 20.92
N ALA A 367 -8.56 -2.88 20.04
CA ALA A 367 -8.06 -1.97 19.02
C ALA A 367 -9.18 -1.69 18.01
N THR A 368 -9.27 -0.48 17.48
CA THR A 368 -10.13 -0.21 16.34
C THR A 368 -9.58 -0.94 15.11
N LYS A 369 -10.44 -1.18 14.10
CA LYS A 369 -10.01 -1.84 12.86
C LYS A 369 -8.89 -1.04 12.15
N GLU A 370 -8.94 0.30 12.23
CA GLU A 370 -7.93 1.19 11.68
C GLU A 370 -6.59 1.01 12.41
N GLN A 371 -6.60 0.98 13.74
CA GLN A 371 -5.40 0.74 14.56
C GLN A 371 -4.81 -0.66 14.29
N ALA A 372 -5.65 -1.67 14.14
CA ALA A 372 -5.23 -3.02 13.82
C ALA A 372 -4.58 -3.08 12.42
N ASN A 373 -5.21 -2.46 11.43
CA ASN A 373 -4.70 -2.41 10.06
C ASN A 373 -3.41 -1.60 9.94
N GLU A 374 -3.30 -0.48 10.64
CA GLU A 374 -2.08 0.34 10.67
C GLU A 374 -0.85 -0.51 11.02
N VAL A 375 -0.92 -1.29 12.08
CA VAL A 375 0.22 -2.14 12.49
C VAL A 375 0.41 -3.32 11.54
N CYS A 376 -0.66 -3.92 11.00
CA CYS A 376 -0.54 -4.95 9.96
C CYS A 376 0.13 -4.40 8.69
N ALA A 377 -0.16 -3.16 8.30
CA ALA A 377 0.53 -2.48 7.19
C ALA A 377 2.02 -2.24 7.52
N ILE A 378 2.37 -1.81 8.74
CA ILE A 378 3.76 -1.68 9.19
C ILE A 378 4.50 -3.02 9.08
N ILE A 379 3.85 -4.13 9.48
CA ILE A 379 4.41 -5.49 9.35
C ILE A 379 4.70 -5.80 7.89
N ARG A 380 3.73 -5.59 6.99
CA ARG A 380 3.86 -5.85 5.56
C ARG A 380 4.96 -5.02 4.92
N ASN A 381 4.99 -3.73 5.18
CA ASN A 381 6.03 -2.82 4.70
C ASN A 381 7.42 -3.20 5.22
N THR A 382 7.51 -3.70 6.47
CA THR A 382 8.77 -4.18 7.02
C THR A 382 9.28 -5.41 6.28
N ILE A 383 8.39 -6.35 5.92
CA ILE A 383 8.75 -7.53 5.10
C ILE A 383 9.16 -7.09 3.69
N GLU A 384 8.47 -6.13 3.09
CA GLU A 384 8.84 -5.56 1.80
C GLU A 384 10.25 -4.95 1.81
N CYS A 385 10.58 -4.16 2.85
CA CYS A 385 11.91 -3.59 3.01
C CYS A 385 13.01 -4.64 3.26
N LEU A 386 12.70 -5.76 3.91
CA LEU A 386 13.68 -6.82 4.21
C LEU A 386 13.90 -7.77 3.03
N TYR A 387 12.92 -7.94 2.19
CA TYR A 387 12.92 -8.88 1.06
C TYR A 387 12.52 -8.16 -0.24
N ASP A 388 11.23 -8.17 -0.59
CA ASP A 388 10.63 -7.43 -1.72
C ASP A 388 9.10 -7.39 -1.62
N GLN A 389 8.48 -6.67 -2.56
CA GLN A 389 7.05 -6.50 -2.65
C GLN A 389 6.30 -7.81 -2.88
N GLU A 390 6.81 -8.69 -3.75
CA GLU A 390 6.18 -9.98 -4.06
C GLU A 390 6.10 -10.85 -2.81
N THR A 391 7.21 -10.99 -2.08
CA THR A 391 7.28 -11.71 -0.80
C THR A 391 6.31 -11.11 0.23
N ALA A 392 6.30 -9.79 0.38
CA ALA A 392 5.41 -9.09 1.32
C ALA A 392 3.93 -9.31 0.98
N GLN A 393 3.58 -9.36 -0.29
CA GLN A 393 2.21 -9.64 -0.74
C GLN A 393 1.82 -11.11 -0.60
N ALA A 394 2.76 -12.04 -0.58
CA ALA A 394 2.48 -13.46 -0.35
C ALA A 394 2.23 -13.80 1.13
N VAL A 395 2.84 -13.08 2.06
CA VAL A 395 2.71 -13.32 3.50
C VAL A 395 1.32 -12.98 4.00
N ARG A 396 0.72 -13.89 4.77
CA ARG A 396 -0.56 -13.66 5.44
C ARG A 396 -0.35 -13.08 6.83
N ILE A 397 -1.08 -12.02 7.14
CA ILE A 397 -1.00 -11.32 8.43
C ILE A 397 -2.35 -11.45 9.13
N GLN A 398 -2.34 -12.06 10.31
CA GLN A 398 -3.51 -12.21 11.17
C GLN A 398 -3.56 -11.08 12.20
N TYR A 399 -4.75 -10.66 12.56
CA TYR A 399 -4.98 -9.91 13.78
C TYR A 399 -5.17 -10.89 14.95
N GLY A 400 -4.43 -10.71 16.05
CA GLY A 400 -4.42 -11.58 17.22
C GLY A 400 -4.94 -10.91 18.50
N GLY A 401 -5.58 -9.75 18.42
CA GLY A 401 -6.25 -9.09 19.52
C GLY A 401 -7.64 -9.68 19.81
N SER A 402 -8.51 -8.90 20.43
CA SER A 402 -9.86 -9.33 20.78
C SER A 402 -10.73 -9.44 19.52
N ILE A 403 -10.99 -10.67 19.06
CA ILE A 403 -11.90 -11.00 17.96
C ILE A 403 -13.16 -11.64 18.53
N THR A 404 -14.32 -11.14 18.10
CA THR A 404 -15.65 -11.63 18.48
C THR A 404 -16.51 -11.89 17.24
N ALA A 405 -17.64 -12.59 17.44
CA ALA A 405 -18.63 -12.80 16.38
C ALA A 405 -19.28 -11.50 15.87
N ASP A 406 -19.07 -10.36 16.53
CA ASP A 406 -19.66 -9.07 16.15
C ASP A 406 -18.66 -8.14 15.43
N ASN A 407 -17.34 -8.24 15.72
CA ASN A 407 -16.34 -7.31 15.16
C ASN A 407 -15.46 -7.93 14.06
N PHE A 408 -15.47 -9.25 13.88
CA PHE A 408 -14.55 -9.92 12.95
C PHE A 408 -14.69 -9.45 11.50
N ALA A 409 -15.93 -9.16 11.05
CA ALA A 409 -16.17 -8.76 9.67
C ALA A 409 -15.51 -7.41 9.34
N ASP A 410 -15.60 -6.46 10.25
CA ASP A 410 -14.96 -5.16 10.11
C ASP A 410 -13.43 -5.27 10.08
N LEU A 411 -12.86 -6.14 10.93
CA LEU A 411 -11.42 -6.39 10.97
C LEU A 411 -10.93 -7.10 9.70
N PHE A 412 -11.62 -8.16 9.26
CA PHE A 412 -11.18 -8.95 8.11
C PHE A 412 -11.44 -8.27 6.76
N GLY A 413 -12.30 -7.23 6.75
CA GLY A 413 -12.49 -6.35 5.61
C GLY A 413 -11.33 -5.37 5.37
N MET A 414 -10.39 -5.25 6.31
CA MET A 414 -9.24 -4.34 6.16
C MET A 414 -8.17 -4.93 5.21
N PRO A 415 -7.48 -4.08 4.42
CA PRO A 415 -6.60 -4.53 3.32
C PRO A 415 -5.38 -5.34 3.77
N ASP A 416 -4.84 -5.09 4.96
CA ASP A 416 -3.64 -5.76 5.45
C ASP A 416 -3.93 -6.85 6.49
N ILE A 417 -5.20 -7.14 6.78
CA ILE A 417 -5.61 -8.19 7.70
C ILE A 417 -6.09 -9.41 6.90
N ASP A 418 -5.33 -10.49 6.95
CA ASP A 418 -5.59 -11.73 6.21
C ASP A 418 -6.25 -12.81 7.07
N GLY A 419 -6.94 -12.42 8.12
CA GLY A 419 -7.66 -13.31 9.02
C GLY A 419 -7.36 -13.05 10.50
N GLY A 420 -7.53 -14.06 11.33
CA GLY A 420 -7.39 -13.89 12.78
C GLY A 420 -6.80 -15.06 13.53
N LEU A 421 -6.04 -14.74 14.59
CA LEU A 421 -5.67 -15.68 15.64
C LEU A 421 -6.65 -15.48 16.79
N VAL A 422 -7.70 -16.33 16.81
CA VAL A 422 -8.91 -16.16 17.64
C VAL A 422 -8.75 -16.86 18.98
N GLY A 423 -8.81 -16.11 20.07
CA GLY A 423 -8.77 -16.65 21.44
C GLY A 423 -10.15 -17.10 21.93
N GLY A 424 -10.71 -16.40 22.91
CA GLY A 424 -11.92 -16.79 23.63
C GLY A 424 -13.15 -17.15 22.80
N ALA A 425 -13.39 -16.42 21.69
CA ALA A 425 -14.49 -16.72 20.77
C ALA A 425 -14.32 -18.09 20.09
N SER A 426 -13.09 -18.60 19.95
CA SER A 426 -12.83 -19.92 19.35
C SER A 426 -13.21 -21.10 20.25
N LEU A 427 -13.48 -20.85 21.51
CA LEU A 427 -13.95 -21.88 22.46
C LEU A 427 -15.47 -22.14 22.34
N LYS A 428 -16.21 -21.21 21.69
CA LYS A 428 -17.63 -21.30 21.44
C LYS A 428 -17.87 -21.71 19.98
N LEU A 429 -18.55 -22.84 19.79
CA LEU A 429 -18.73 -23.43 18.47
C LEU A 429 -19.41 -22.46 17.48
N ASP A 430 -20.52 -21.87 17.89
CA ASP A 430 -21.30 -20.98 17.02
C ASP A 430 -20.53 -19.71 16.61
N ASP A 431 -19.84 -19.10 17.57
CA ASP A 431 -19.00 -17.93 17.32
C ASP A 431 -17.87 -18.27 16.34
N PHE A 432 -17.18 -19.40 16.57
CA PHE A 432 -16.05 -19.79 15.71
C PHE A 432 -16.51 -20.20 14.30
N VAL A 433 -17.64 -20.87 14.16
CA VAL A 433 -18.27 -21.16 12.86
C VAL A 433 -18.57 -19.87 12.10
N LYS A 434 -19.20 -18.89 12.77
CA LYS A 434 -19.52 -17.59 12.17
C LYS A 434 -18.26 -16.88 11.67
N ILE A 435 -17.20 -16.83 12.50
CA ILE A 435 -15.93 -16.21 12.15
C ILE A 435 -15.24 -16.96 10.99
N SER A 436 -15.23 -18.30 11.03
CA SER A 436 -14.61 -19.15 10.02
C SER A 436 -15.31 -19.13 8.66
N SER A 437 -16.58 -18.72 8.62
CA SER A 437 -17.41 -18.65 7.42
C SER A 437 -17.44 -17.26 6.80
N TYR A 438 -16.52 -16.37 7.16
CA TYR A 438 -16.40 -15.03 6.58
C TYR A 438 -16.20 -15.12 5.05
N VAL A 439 -17.02 -14.39 4.30
CA VAL A 439 -16.88 -14.15 2.86
C VAL A 439 -16.71 -12.65 2.69
N GLY A 440 -15.55 -12.23 2.21
CA GLY A 440 -15.18 -10.83 2.03
C GLY A 440 -15.41 -10.30 0.63
#